data_d3d4df12d650e3100dd7a30c8e4ee7ca
#
_entry.id   d3d4df12d650e3100dd7a30c8e4ee7ca
#
_cell.length_a   1.000
_cell.length_b   1.000
_cell.length_c   1.000
_cell.angle_alpha   90.00
_cell.angle_beta   90.00
_cell.angle_gamma   90.00
#
_symmetry.space_group_name_H-M   'P 1'
#
loop_
_entity.id
_entity.type
_entity.pdbx_description
1 polymer ?
#
loop_
_entity_poly.entity_id
_entity_poly.type
_entity_poly.pdbx_seq_one_letter_code
_entity_poly.pdbx_strand_id
1 'polypeptide(L)'
;MNDISSLDRPDVICHMGMSLDGKVTGAFLSLPQCASATDVYYQINRDYQANAFACGRVTMEGSFTKGFRPDLTPFTEEVVPPMDYVANDHASFFAVAFDRQGRLGWTSGTIEDDDPGYGGAHIVEVLCEGVPQAYLAYLQSVGVSYIFASREGEEGMELDLPLALHKLKTIFGIKKLLLEGGSILNGAFQREDLVDELSLVVMPCVAEADDKPLFFDSRPGQFTLLDSKLLGTTPWLRYKRTR
;
A
#
# COMPACT_ATOMS: atom_id res chain seq x y z
N MET A 1 -15.21 -2.94 24.75
CA MET A 1 -14.55 -2.99 23.42
C MET A 1 -15.00 -1.73 22.70
N ASN A 2 -14.10 -0.79 22.47
CA ASN A 2 -14.40 0.37 21.62
C ASN A 2 -14.60 -0.17 20.21
N ASP A 3 -15.69 0.24 19.58
CA ASP A 3 -16.00 -0.14 18.20
C ASP A 3 -14.95 0.47 17.25
N ILE A 4 -13.98 -0.35 16.85
CA ILE A 4 -12.84 0.04 16.00
C ILE A 4 -13.36 0.50 14.62
N SER A 5 -14.58 0.07 14.22
CA SER A 5 -15.21 0.46 12.95
C SER A 5 -15.56 1.96 12.88
N SER A 6 -15.54 2.67 14.00
CA SER A 6 -15.83 4.12 14.12
C SER A 6 -14.59 5.01 14.13
N LEU A 7 -13.37 4.45 14.02
CA LEU A 7 -12.15 5.24 14.01
C LEU A 7 -12.09 6.15 12.77
N ASP A 8 -11.73 7.40 13.01
CA ASP A 8 -11.46 8.36 11.92
C ASP A 8 -10.26 7.90 11.11
N ARG A 9 -10.46 7.65 9.81
CA ARG A 9 -9.47 7.06 8.90
C ARG A 9 -9.52 7.73 7.52
N PRO A 10 -8.49 7.55 6.68
CA PRO A 10 -8.53 7.99 5.28
C PRO A 10 -9.64 7.28 4.49
N ASP A 11 -10.10 7.93 3.43
CA ASP A 11 -10.81 7.23 2.35
C ASP A 11 -9.83 6.31 1.61
N VAL A 12 -10.14 5.03 1.50
CA VAL A 12 -9.28 4.02 0.86
C VAL A 12 -9.85 3.65 -0.50
N ILE A 13 -9.07 3.91 -1.53
CA ILE A 13 -9.37 3.57 -2.93
C ILE A 13 -8.42 2.46 -3.36
N CYS A 14 -8.93 1.25 -3.58
CA CYS A 14 -8.13 0.18 -4.16
C CYS A 14 -8.00 0.43 -5.66
N HIS A 15 -6.85 0.97 -6.08
CA HIS A 15 -6.53 1.29 -7.47
C HIS A 15 -5.61 0.24 -8.07
N MET A 16 -6.12 -0.52 -9.05
CA MET A 16 -5.41 -1.67 -9.59
C MET A 16 -5.57 -1.81 -11.10
N GLY A 17 -4.46 -2.15 -11.76
CA GLY A 17 -4.49 -2.76 -13.08
C GLY A 17 -4.78 -4.25 -12.95
N MET A 18 -5.73 -4.79 -13.72
CA MET A 18 -6.06 -6.20 -13.69
C MET A 18 -6.25 -6.80 -15.08
N SER A 19 -5.97 -8.08 -15.23
CA SER A 19 -6.28 -8.86 -16.43
C SER A 19 -7.79 -9.05 -16.61
N LEU A 20 -8.23 -9.54 -17.78
CA LEU A 20 -9.64 -9.85 -18.09
C LEU A 20 -10.24 -10.90 -17.13
N ASP A 21 -9.41 -11.77 -16.59
CA ASP A 21 -9.78 -12.80 -15.60
C ASP A 21 -9.52 -12.38 -14.14
N GLY A 22 -9.28 -11.07 -13.89
CA GLY A 22 -9.23 -10.48 -12.55
C GLY A 22 -7.94 -10.73 -11.77
N LYS A 23 -6.83 -11.03 -12.45
CA LYS A 23 -5.51 -11.16 -11.82
C LYS A 23 -4.77 -9.82 -11.79
N VAL A 24 -3.93 -9.64 -10.79
CA VAL A 24 -3.17 -8.39 -10.56
C VAL A 24 -1.67 -8.62 -10.45
N THR A 25 -1.20 -9.84 -10.63
CA THR A 25 0.22 -10.20 -10.72
C THR A 25 0.48 -10.96 -12.00
N GLY A 26 1.72 -11.04 -12.42
CA GLY A 26 2.15 -11.87 -13.54
C GLY A 26 2.83 -11.13 -14.67
N ALA A 27 3.34 -11.90 -15.60
CA ALA A 27 4.10 -11.39 -16.74
C ALA A 27 3.26 -10.48 -17.66
N PHE A 28 1.92 -10.61 -17.64
CA PHE A 28 1.03 -9.80 -18.49
C PHE A 28 1.18 -8.30 -18.24
N LEU A 29 1.55 -7.88 -17.03
CA LEU A 29 1.76 -6.46 -16.68
C LEU A 29 2.85 -5.79 -17.53
N SER A 30 3.80 -6.56 -18.06
CA SER A 30 4.90 -6.09 -18.88
C SER A 30 4.72 -6.35 -20.37
N LEU A 31 3.57 -6.90 -20.80
CA LEU A 31 3.31 -7.19 -22.20
C LEU A 31 3.09 -5.89 -23.01
N PRO A 32 3.63 -5.76 -24.22
CA PRO A 32 3.48 -4.57 -25.05
C PRO A 32 2.01 -4.16 -25.30
N GLN A 33 1.10 -5.12 -25.42
CA GLN A 33 -0.34 -4.85 -25.58
C GLN A 33 -1.00 -4.25 -24.33
N CYS A 34 -0.36 -4.37 -23.15
CA CYS A 34 -0.82 -3.77 -21.91
C CYS A 34 -0.27 -2.36 -21.66
N ALA A 35 0.73 -1.90 -22.43
CA ALA A 35 1.41 -0.63 -22.23
C ALA A 35 0.44 0.58 -22.14
N SER A 36 -0.51 0.68 -23.08
CA SER A 36 -1.51 1.76 -23.05
C SER A 36 -2.39 1.72 -21.80
N ALA A 37 -2.73 0.54 -21.29
CA ALA A 37 -3.49 0.41 -20.06
C ALA A 37 -2.63 0.75 -18.82
N THR A 38 -1.36 0.48 -18.88
CA THR A 38 -0.38 0.89 -17.85
C THR A 38 -0.26 2.41 -17.79
N ASP A 39 -0.18 3.09 -18.94
CA ASP A 39 -0.18 4.56 -19.01
C ASP A 39 -1.47 5.16 -18.42
N VAL A 40 -2.61 4.56 -18.74
CA VAL A 40 -3.93 4.95 -18.18
C VAL A 40 -3.95 4.74 -16.65
N TYR A 41 -3.40 3.64 -16.16
CA TYR A 41 -3.28 3.37 -14.72
C TYR A 41 -2.52 4.50 -14.01
N TYR A 42 -1.34 4.86 -14.48
CA TYR A 42 -0.54 5.94 -13.89
C TYR A 42 -1.20 7.32 -14.03
N GLN A 43 -1.88 7.57 -15.14
CA GLN A 43 -2.64 8.82 -15.30
C GLN A 43 -3.77 8.93 -14.27
N ILE A 44 -4.52 7.85 -14.03
CA ILE A 44 -5.60 7.82 -13.03
C ILE A 44 -5.06 7.97 -11.62
N ASN A 45 -3.90 7.35 -11.29
CA ASN A 45 -3.21 7.55 -10.02
C ASN A 45 -3.01 9.06 -9.76
N ARG A 46 -2.44 9.79 -10.71
CA ARG A 46 -2.22 11.25 -10.59
C ARG A 46 -3.52 12.04 -10.51
N ASP A 47 -4.55 11.66 -11.27
CA ASP A 47 -5.85 12.35 -11.30
C ASP A 47 -6.61 12.23 -9.97
N TYR A 48 -6.38 11.18 -9.19
CA TYR A 48 -6.96 11.06 -7.84
C TYR A 48 -6.45 12.11 -6.87
N GLN A 49 -5.29 12.71 -7.10
CA GLN A 49 -4.67 13.68 -6.18
C GLN A 49 -4.70 13.19 -4.74
N ALA A 50 -4.44 11.91 -4.55
CA ALA A 50 -4.34 11.34 -3.22
C ALA A 50 -3.07 11.84 -2.53
N ASN A 51 -3.15 12.04 -1.23
CA ASN A 51 -1.95 12.45 -0.48
C ASN A 51 -1.15 11.27 0.08
N ALA A 52 -1.54 10.03 -0.29
CA ALA A 52 -0.74 8.84 -0.03
C ALA A 52 -1.08 7.71 -1.01
N PHE A 53 -0.09 6.87 -1.30
CA PHE A 53 -0.29 5.54 -1.84
C PHE A 53 0.24 4.48 -0.86
N ALA A 54 -0.27 3.27 -0.95
CA ALA A 54 0.08 2.19 -0.04
C ALA A 54 0.25 0.86 -0.77
N CYS A 55 1.31 0.16 -0.42
CA CYS A 55 1.58 -1.19 -0.89
C CYS A 55 2.06 -2.10 0.24
N GLY A 56 1.90 -3.41 0.03
CA GLY A 56 2.54 -4.42 0.87
C GLY A 56 4.03 -4.55 0.58
N ARG A 57 4.76 -5.12 1.54
CA ARG A 57 6.22 -5.29 1.48
C ARG A 57 6.74 -5.82 0.14
N VAL A 58 6.14 -6.87 -0.41
CA VAL A 58 6.64 -7.49 -1.66
C VAL A 58 6.55 -6.53 -2.85
N THR A 59 5.47 -5.74 -2.93
CA THR A 59 5.31 -4.72 -3.97
C THR A 59 6.31 -3.59 -3.79
N MET A 60 6.48 -3.07 -2.55
CA MET A 60 7.48 -2.05 -2.25
C MET A 60 8.90 -2.53 -2.54
N GLU A 61 9.20 -3.78 -2.20
CA GLU A 61 10.51 -4.39 -2.47
C GLU A 61 10.81 -4.47 -3.96
N GLY A 62 9.86 -4.94 -4.76
CA GLY A 62 10.03 -5.04 -6.21
C GLY A 62 10.07 -3.68 -6.92
N SER A 63 9.24 -2.74 -6.50
CA SER A 63 9.09 -1.44 -7.16
C SER A 63 10.17 -0.44 -6.75
N PHE A 64 10.54 -0.35 -5.47
CA PHE A 64 11.35 0.75 -4.96
C PHE A 64 12.68 0.30 -4.36
N THR A 65 12.71 -0.63 -3.39
CA THR A 65 13.98 -1.03 -2.76
C THR A 65 14.79 -2.03 -3.59
N LYS A 66 14.22 -2.61 -4.65
CA LYS A 66 14.88 -3.55 -5.59
C LYS A 66 15.58 -4.71 -4.88
N GLY A 67 15.04 -5.14 -3.74
CA GLY A 67 15.61 -6.24 -2.95
C GLY A 67 16.84 -5.87 -2.13
N PHE A 68 17.20 -4.59 -2.02
CA PHE A 68 18.29 -4.15 -1.15
C PHE A 68 18.07 -4.60 0.29
N ARG A 69 19.13 -5.07 0.94
CA ARG A 69 19.14 -5.48 2.34
C ARG A 69 20.19 -4.66 3.08
N PRO A 70 19.79 -3.86 4.07
CA PRO A 70 20.75 -3.06 4.83
C PRO A 70 21.61 -3.96 5.73
N ASP A 71 22.86 -3.54 5.93
CA ASP A 71 23.67 -4.06 7.04
C ASP A 71 23.22 -3.40 8.34
N LEU A 72 22.66 -4.18 9.23
CA LEU A 72 22.18 -3.70 10.53
C LEU A 72 23.26 -3.77 11.63
N THR A 73 24.46 -4.28 11.34
CA THR A 73 25.57 -4.40 12.31
C THR A 73 25.90 -3.07 12.98
N PRO A 74 25.94 -1.92 12.25
CA PRO A 74 26.25 -0.63 12.88
C PRO A 74 25.21 -0.16 13.92
N PHE A 75 24.01 -0.73 13.90
CA PHE A 75 22.87 -0.29 14.72
C PHE A 75 22.56 -1.24 15.90
N THR A 76 23.36 -2.30 16.10
CA THR A 76 23.05 -3.35 17.10
C THR A 76 23.09 -2.86 18.54
N GLU A 77 23.87 -1.82 18.83
CA GLU A 77 23.99 -1.21 20.16
C GLU A 77 23.06 -0.01 20.37
N GLU A 78 22.32 0.38 19.32
CA GLU A 78 21.39 1.51 19.39
C GLU A 78 20.13 1.13 20.17
N VAL A 79 19.73 2.01 21.11
CA VAL A 79 18.49 1.84 21.87
C VAL A 79 17.44 2.82 21.34
N VAL A 80 16.45 2.29 20.65
CA VAL A 80 15.35 3.07 20.08
C VAL A 80 14.09 2.81 20.90
N PRO A 81 13.39 3.85 21.41
CA PRO A 81 12.12 3.68 22.07
C PRO A 81 11.10 2.97 21.16
N PRO A 82 10.32 2.00 21.68
CA PRO A 82 9.30 1.31 20.91
C PRO A 82 8.02 2.15 20.77
N MET A 83 8.13 3.25 20.03
CA MET A 83 7.06 4.22 19.80
C MET A 83 7.04 4.67 18.34
N ASP A 84 5.92 5.21 17.90
CA ASP A 84 5.80 5.80 16.57
C ASP A 84 6.85 6.90 16.37
N TYR A 85 7.40 7.00 15.15
CA TYR A 85 8.45 7.96 14.82
C TYR A 85 8.11 8.72 13.53
N VAL A 86 8.18 10.04 13.62
CA VAL A 86 7.97 10.96 12.49
C VAL A 86 9.28 11.61 12.13
N ALA A 87 9.86 11.23 11.00
CA ALA A 87 11.12 11.79 10.50
C ALA A 87 10.93 13.15 9.80
N ASN A 88 9.76 13.37 9.20
CA ASN A 88 9.43 14.59 8.47
C ASN A 88 7.98 15.00 8.74
N ASP A 89 7.79 16.01 9.57
CA ASP A 89 6.49 16.58 9.95
C ASP A 89 5.92 17.59 8.94
N HIS A 90 6.72 17.95 7.92
CA HIS A 90 6.31 18.85 6.83
C HIS A 90 5.90 18.11 5.55
N ALA A 91 6.02 16.78 5.52
CA ALA A 91 5.61 16.00 4.37
C ALA A 91 4.10 16.12 4.11
N SER A 92 3.72 16.20 2.85
CA SER A 92 2.32 16.31 2.41
C SER A 92 1.89 15.21 1.45
N PHE A 93 2.84 14.39 0.98
CA PHE A 93 2.64 13.24 0.11
C PHE A 93 3.43 12.04 0.66
N PHE A 94 2.81 10.86 0.74
CA PHE A 94 3.34 9.73 1.48
C PHE A 94 3.31 8.42 0.70
N ALA A 95 4.37 7.62 0.87
CA ALA A 95 4.46 6.22 0.47
C ALA A 95 4.31 5.34 1.72
N VAL A 96 3.18 4.65 1.86
CA VAL A 96 2.91 3.82 3.03
C VAL A 96 3.25 2.37 2.73
N ALA A 97 4.25 1.82 3.43
CA ALA A 97 4.69 0.44 3.28
C ALA A 97 4.18 -0.43 4.42
N PHE A 98 3.34 -1.42 4.11
CA PHE A 98 2.88 -2.40 5.10
C PHE A 98 3.91 -3.54 5.20
N ASP A 99 4.84 -3.42 6.15
CA ASP A 99 5.92 -4.38 6.38
C ASP A 99 5.90 -4.92 7.82
N ARG A 100 5.06 -5.90 8.08
CA ARG A 100 4.85 -6.48 9.42
C ARG A 100 6.14 -6.76 10.20
N GLN A 101 7.23 -7.13 9.52
CA GLN A 101 8.43 -7.67 10.12
C GLN A 101 9.66 -6.76 10.01
N GLY A 102 9.54 -5.59 9.36
CA GLY A 102 10.66 -4.68 9.16
C GLY A 102 11.77 -5.30 8.30
N ARG A 103 11.49 -5.49 7.01
CA ARG A 103 12.43 -6.15 6.07
C ARG A 103 12.81 -5.31 4.87
N LEU A 104 12.16 -4.16 4.67
CA LEU A 104 12.45 -3.30 3.54
C LEU A 104 13.77 -2.55 3.73
N GLY A 105 14.59 -2.54 2.69
CA GLY A 105 15.87 -1.82 2.69
C GLY A 105 15.74 -0.48 1.99
N TRP A 106 15.39 0.57 2.71
CA TRP A 106 15.32 1.92 2.20
C TRP A 106 16.69 2.57 2.18
N THR A 107 16.98 3.37 1.17
CA THR A 107 18.23 4.14 1.06
C THR A 107 18.02 5.63 1.37
N SER A 108 16.76 6.05 1.47
CA SER A 108 16.33 7.43 1.68
C SER A 108 14.96 7.44 2.37
N GLY A 109 14.60 8.55 3.01
CA GLY A 109 13.28 8.79 3.58
C GLY A 109 12.20 9.16 2.56
N THR A 110 12.53 9.21 1.27
CA THR A 110 11.62 9.56 0.17
C THR A 110 11.76 8.60 -0.99
N ILE A 111 10.68 8.41 -1.73
CA ILE A 111 10.71 7.62 -2.98
C ILE A 111 11.44 8.41 -4.06
N GLU A 112 12.40 7.74 -4.71
CA GLU A 112 13.10 8.22 -5.90
C GLU A 112 12.43 7.61 -7.14
N ASP A 113 11.57 8.38 -7.80
CA ASP A 113 10.87 7.99 -9.02
C ASP A 113 10.61 9.22 -9.88
N ASP A 114 10.65 9.07 -11.20
CA ASP A 114 10.39 10.15 -12.15
C ASP A 114 8.89 10.43 -12.31
N ASP A 115 8.02 9.47 -12.00
CA ASP A 115 6.57 9.67 -12.03
C ASP A 115 6.12 10.48 -10.80
N PRO A 116 5.48 11.65 -10.98
CA PRO A 116 5.03 12.49 -9.88
C PRO A 116 3.91 11.85 -9.03
N GLY A 117 3.33 10.73 -9.46
CA GLY A 117 2.43 9.91 -8.65
C GLY A 117 3.13 9.12 -7.55
N TYR A 118 4.48 9.07 -7.58
CA TYR A 118 5.32 8.33 -6.61
C TYR A 118 6.50 9.14 -6.10
N GLY A 119 7.21 9.83 -7.02
CA GLY A 119 8.43 10.55 -6.72
C GLY A 119 8.25 11.64 -5.66
N GLY A 120 9.18 11.71 -4.72
CA GLY A 120 9.16 12.66 -3.61
C GLY A 120 8.24 12.28 -2.45
N ALA A 121 7.49 11.18 -2.53
CA ALA A 121 6.65 10.70 -1.44
C ALA A 121 7.51 10.33 -0.23
N HIS A 122 7.19 10.90 0.95
CA HIS A 122 7.83 10.53 2.21
C HIS A 122 7.41 9.14 2.65
N ILE A 123 8.38 8.31 3.04
CA ILE A 123 8.14 6.91 3.37
C ILE A 123 7.67 6.79 4.81
N VAL A 124 6.56 6.04 5.00
CA VAL A 124 6.02 5.65 6.30
C VAL A 124 5.88 4.14 6.34
N GLU A 125 6.59 3.46 7.22
CA GLU A 125 6.41 2.02 7.44
C GLU A 125 5.35 1.74 8.51
N VAL A 126 4.49 0.78 8.23
CA VAL A 126 3.54 0.19 9.19
C VAL A 126 4.11 -1.14 9.67
N LEU A 127 4.50 -1.18 10.92
CA LEU A 127 5.22 -2.28 11.56
C LEU A 127 4.36 -2.96 12.63
N CYS A 128 4.68 -4.23 12.95
CA CYS A 128 4.25 -4.83 14.20
C CYS A 128 5.25 -4.56 15.32
N GLU A 129 4.79 -4.61 16.57
CA GLU A 129 5.68 -4.68 17.72
C GLU A 129 6.57 -5.93 17.66
N GLY A 130 7.81 -5.80 18.17
CA GLY A 130 8.81 -6.88 18.11
C GLY A 130 9.75 -6.82 16.92
N VAL A 131 9.65 -5.82 16.06
CA VAL A 131 10.68 -5.51 15.05
C VAL A 131 11.99 -5.16 15.76
N PRO A 132 13.16 -5.67 15.28
CA PRO A 132 14.45 -5.43 15.93
C PRO A 132 14.78 -3.94 16.07
N GLN A 133 15.29 -3.53 17.25
CA GLN A 133 15.69 -2.13 17.51
C GLN A 133 16.74 -1.63 16.50
N ALA A 134 17.65 -2.49 16.08
CA ALA A 134 18.62 -2.18 15.04
C ALA A 134 17.97 -1.76 13.72
N TYR A 135 16.83 -2.37 13.37
CA TYR A 135 16.08 -1.97 12.18
C TYR A 135 15.40 -0.61 12.35
N LEU A 136 14.84 -0.34 13.54
CA LEU A 136 14.25 0.97 13.84
C LEU A 136 15.31 2.09 13.80
N ALA A 137 16.48 1.85 14.37
CA ALA A 137 17.61 2.78 14.33
C ALA A 137 18.07 3.01 12.87
N TYR A 138 18.14 1.95 12.07
CA TYR A 138 18.42 2.07 10.64
C TYR A 138 17.38 2.95 9.93
N LEU A 139 16.07 2.72 10.13
CA LEU A 139 15.02 3.55 9.53
C LEU A 139 15.17 5.03 9.91
N GLN A 140 15.47 5.32 11.17
CA GLN A 140 15.73 6.69 11.63
C GLN A 140 16.93 7.30 10.92
N SER A 141 18.02 6.53 10.73
CA SER A 141 19.23 6.99 10.08
C SER A 141 19.06 7.38 8.62
N VAL A 142 18.11 6.74 7.92
CA VAL A 142 17.79 7.04 6.52
C VAL A 142 16.56 7.96 6.38
N GLY A 143 16.01 8.46 7.49
CA GLY A 143 14.92 9.43 7.51
C GLY A 143 13.55 8.85 7.17
N VAL A 144 13.31 7.56 7.43
CA VAL A 144 12.03 6.88 7.24
C VAL A 144 11.19 6.99 8.51
N SER A 145 9.93 7.43 8.37
CA SER A 145 8.95 7.39 9.45
C SER A 145 8.38 5.99 9.64
N TYR A 146 7.93 5.67 10.85
CA TYR A 146 7.23 4.41 11.09
C TYR A 146 6.19 4.53 12.19
N ILE A 147 5.17 3.67 12.12
CA ILE A 147 4.14 3.48 13.15
C ILE A 147 4.02 2.00 13.51
N PHE A 148 3.70 1.74 14.75
CA PHE A 148 3.33 0.40 15.20
C PHE A 148 1.82 0.25 15.16
N ALA A 149 1.34 -0.78 14.47
CA ALA A 149 -0.07 -1.12 14.42
C ALA A 149 -0.19 -2.64 14.35
N SER A 150 -0.28 -3.28 15.50
CA SER A 150 -0.38 -4.72 15.59
C SER A 150 -1.41 -5.18 16.62
N ARG A 151 -1.86 -6.41 16.42
CA ARG A 151 -2.73 -7.16 17.31
C ARG A 151 -2.25 -8.60 17.40
N GLU A 152 -2.64 -9.31 18.45
CA GLU A 152 -2.43 -10.77 18.52
C GLU A 152 -3.30 -11.46 17.45
N GLY A 153 -2.68 -12.34 16.67
CA GLY A 153 -3.32 -13.19 15.67
C GLY A 153 -3.03 -14.68 15.94
N GLU A 154 -3.55 -15.55 15.10
CA GLU A 154 -3.39 -17.00 15.26
C GLU A 154 -1.93 -17.46 15.11
N GLU A 155 -1.15 -16.78 14.29
CA GLU A 155 0.26 -17.10 14.00
C GLU A 155 1.24 -16.05 14.59
N GLY A 156 0.85 -15.36 15.65
CA GLY A 156 1.62 -14.31 16.29
C GLY A 156 1.10 -12.91 15.96
N MET A 157 1.99 -11.89 16.05
CA MET A 157 1.58 -10.50 15.81
C MET A 157 1.20 -10.27 14.36
N GLU A 158 0.02 -9.71 14.15
CA GLU A 158 -0.52 -9.32 12.84
C GLU A 158 -0.72 -7.81 12.77
N LEU A 159 -0.78 -7.27 11.56
CA LEU A 159 -1.11 -5.85 11.39
C LEU A 159 -2.57 -5.58 11.76
N ASP A 160 -2.77 -4.57 12.61
CA ASP A 160 -4.07 -3.97 12.91
C ASP A 160 -4.32 -2.86 11.90
N LEU A 161 -5.00 -3.20 10.80
CA LEU A 161 -5.23 -2.27 9.69
C LEU A 161 -6.12 -1.07 10.09
N PRO A 162 -7.19 -1.23 10.87
CA PRO A 162 -7.96 -0.10 11.40
C PRO A 162 -7.12 0.87 12.23
N LEU A 163 -6.28 0.34 13.14
CA LEU A 163 -5.37 1.16 13.93
C LEU A 163 -4.32 1.86 13.06
N ALA A 164 -3.75 1.14 12.08
CA ALA A 164 -2.81 1.72 11.12
C ALA A 164 -3.43 2.91 10.38
N LEU A 165 -4.62 2.73 9.80
CA LEU A 165 -5.32 3.79 9.08
C LEU A 165 -5.66 4.99 9.99
N HIS A 166 -6.07 4.74 11.22
CA HIS A 166 -6.32 5.79 12.20
C HIS A 166 -5.04 6.62 12.48
N LYS A 167 -3.92 5.95 12.73
CA LYS A 167 -2.63 6.61 12.96
C LYS A 167 -2.14 7.36 11.71
N LEU A 168 -2.27 6.78 10.52
CA LEU A 168 -1.93 7.44 9.26
C LEU A 168 -2.71 8.75 9.08
N LYS A 169 -3.98 8.78 9.47
CA LYS A 169 -4.78 9.99 9.42
C LYS A 169 -4.42 10.99 10.50
N THR A 170 -4.29 10.55 11.74
CA THR A 170 -4.12 11.44 12.90
C THR A 170 -2.70 11.98 13.06
N ILE A 171 -1.68 11.18 12.69
CA ILE A 171 -0.28 11.57 12.81
C ILE A 171 0.22 12.27 11.54
N PHE A 172 -0.12 11.74 10.36
CA PHE A 172 0.41 12.24 9.08
C PHE A 172 -0.62 13.06 8.27
N GLY A 173 -1.86 13.19 8.73
CA GLY A 173 -2.88 13.95 8.02
C GLY A 173 -3.33 13.31 6.70
N ILE A 174 -3.12 12.00 6.52
CA ILE A 174 -3.52 11.29 5.31
C ILE A 174 -5.03 11.24 5.23
N LYS A 175 -5.62 11.80 4.18
CA LYS A 175 -7.07 11.90 3.98
C LYS A 175 -7.58 10.92 2.93
N LYS A 176 -6.78 10.68 1.90
CA LYS A 176 -7.09 9.78 0.79
C LYS A 176 -5.88 8.90 0.53
N LEU A 177 -6.08 7.58 0.54
CA LEU A 177 -5.06 6.56 0.36
C LEU A 177 -5.37 5.73 -0.88
N LEU A 178 -4.47 5.72 -1.86
CA LEU A 178 -4.53 4.76 -2.96
C LEU A 178 -3.88 3.45 -2.50
N LEU A 179 -4.68 2.41 -2.35
CA LEU A 179 -4.20 1.06 -2.08
C LEU A 179 -3.85 0.39 -3.41
N GLU A 180 -2.56 0.23 -3.67
CA GLU A 180 -2.00 -0.28 -4.94
C GLU A 180 -1.37 -1.67 -4.80
N GLY A 181 -1.86 -2.42 -3.87
CA GLY A 181 -1.57 -3.85 -3.75
C GLY A 181 -0.42 -4.20 -2.80
N GLY A 182 0.19 -5.44 -2.85
CA GLY A 182 -0.29 -6.57 -3.66
C GLY A 182 -1.58 -7.24 -3.18
N SER A 183 -1.91 -8.30 -3.90
CA SER A 183 -3.14 -9.07 -3.72
C SER A 183 -3.45 -9.49 -2.27
N ILE A 184 -2.44 -9.86 -1.49
CA ILE A 184 -2.60 -10.24 -0.07
C ILE A 184 -3.03 -9.04 0.77
N LEU A 185 -2.40 -7.88 0.59
CA LEU A 185 -2.77 -6.66 1.31
C LEU A 185 -4.17 -6.19 0.91
N ASN A 186 -4.48 -6.20 -0.39
CA ASN A 186 -5.83 -5.90 -0.88
C ASN A 186 -6.89 -6.81 -0.25
N GLY A 187 -6.59 -8.12 -0.18
CA GLY A 187 -7.46 -9.10 0.47
C GLY A 187 -7.69 -8.81 1.95
N ALA A 188 -6.63 -8.47 2.68
CA ALA A 188 -6.72 -8.10 4.09
C ALA A 188 -7.58 -6.84 4.31
N PHE A 189 -7.38 -5.80 3.51
CA PHE A 189 -8.23 -4.59 3.56
C PHE A 189 -9.69 -4.88 3.23
N GLN A 190 -9.93 -5.73 2.23
CA GLN A 190 -11.29 -6.10 1.84
C GLN A 190 -11.96 -6.95 2.92
N ARG A 191 -11.24 -7.88 3.55
CA ARG A 191 -11.75 -8.74 4.63
C ARG A 191 -12.18 -7.93 5.86
N GLU A 192 -11.54 -6.79 6.13
CA GLU A 192 -11.84 -5.90 7.25
C GLU A 192 -12.76 -4.74 6.89
N ASP A 193 -13.37 -4.75 5.70
CA ASP A 193 -14.28 -3.70 5.24
C ASP A 193 -13.63 -2.30 5.12
N LEU A 194 -12.35 -2.25 4.82
CA LEU A 194 -11.59 -1.00 4.77
C LEU A 194 -11.45 -0.39 3.37
N VAL A 195 -11.92 -1.07 2.32
CA VAL A 195 -11.93 -0.53 0.96
C VAL A 195 -13.23 0.24 0.72
N ASP A 196 -13.16 1.53 0.47
CA ASP A 196 -14.33 2.39 0.21
C ASP A 196 -14.69 2.44 -1.28
N GLU A 197 -13.67 2.46 -2.15
CA GLU A 197 -13.84 2.49 -3.61
C GLU A 197 -12.88 1.51 -4.29
N LEU A 198 -13.35 0.91 -5.38
CA LEU A 198 -12.50 0.21 -6.35
C LEU A 198 -12.31 1.08 -7.58
N SER A 199 -11.09 1.16 -8.05
CA SER A 199 -10.68 1.82 -9.30
C SER A 199 -9.89 0.81 -10.12
N LEU A 200 -10.54 0.22 -11.12
CA LEU A 200 -10.03 -0.94 -11.85
C LEU A 200 -9.74 -0.58 -13.31
N VAL A 201 -8.49 -0.68 -13.69
CA VAL A 201 -8.04 -0.54 -15.09
C VAL A 201 -7.93 -1.93 -15.69
N VAL A 202 -8.74 -2.22 -16.70
CA VAL A 202 -8.82 -3.56 -17.29
C VAL A 202 -7.83 -3.66 -18.46
N MET A 203 -6.85 -4.55 -18.31
CA MET A 203 -5.84 -4.84 -19.32
C MET A 203 -6.32 -5.90 -20.31
N PRO A 204 -5.99 -5.79 -21.60
CA PRO A 204 -6.54 -6.66 -22.67
C PRO A 204 -5.82 -8.03 -22.72
N CYS A 205 -5.68 -8.69 -21.58
CA CYS A 205 -4.94 -9.94 -21.43
C CYS A 205 -5.66 -10.89 -20.48
N VAL A 206 -5.45 -12.18 -20.66
CA VAL A 206 -5.72 -13.22 -19.67
C VAL A 206 -4.37 -13.58 -19.04
N ALA A 207 -4.34 -13.70 -17.72
CA ALA A 207 -3.15 -14.01 -16.95
C ALA A 207 -2.94 -15.53 -16.81
N GLU A 208 -1.81 -15.92 -16.20
CA GLU A 208 -1.56 -17.33 -15.89
C GLU A 208 -2.41 -17.81 -14.71
N ALA A 209 -2.66 -19.12 -14.63
CA ALA A 209 -3.59 -19.69 -13.67
C ALA A 209 -3.17 -19.48 -12.22
N ASP A 210 -1.86 -19.47 -11.94
CA ASP A 210 -1.24 -19.29 -10.62
C ASP A 210 -1.01 -17.81 -10.25
N ASP A 211 -1.23 -16.89 -11.17
CA ASP A 211 -1.23 -15.45 -10.87
C ASP A 211 -2.31 -15.10 -9.83
N LYS A 212 -2.00 -14.10 -9.00
CA LYS A 212 -2.87 -13.79 -7.86
C LYS A 212 -4.06 -12.91 -8.26
N PRO A 213 -5.25 -13.19 -7.69
CA PRO A 213 -6.45 -12.39 -7.93
C PRO A 213 -6.33 -10.99 -7.28
N LEU A 214 -7.26 -10.10 -7.62
CA LEU A 214 -7.35 -8.76 -7.03
C LEU A 214 -7.34 -8.80 -5.48
N PHE A 215 -8.08 -9.75 -4.91
CA PHE A 215 -8.17 -9.96 -3.47
C PHE A 215 -7.85 -11.42 -3.13
N PHE A 216 -6.66 -11.65 -2.61
CA PHE A 216 -6.29 -12.97 -2.09
C PHE A 216 -6.82 -13.12 -0.66
N ASP A 217 -7.41 -14.28 -0.33
CA ASP A 217 -7.95 -14.58 1.00
C ASP A 217 -8.91 -13.50 1.52
N SER A 218 -9.85 -13.12 0.67
CA SER A 218 -10.90 -12.14 0.97
C SER A 218 -12.21 -12.81 1.41
N ARG A 219 -13.14 -11.97 1.88
CA ARG A 219 -14.52 -12.41 2.16
C ARG A 219 -15.50 -11.84 1.12
N PRO A 220 -16.71 -12.41 0.99
CA PRO A 220 -17.73 -11.81 0.14
C PRO A 220 -18.03 -10.36 0.52
N GLY A 221 -18.15 -9.49 -0.49
CA GLY A 221 -18.46 -8.07 -0.32
C GLY A 221 -19.28 -7.57 -1.49
N GLN A 222 -20.01 -6.47 -1.30
CA GLN A 222 -20.87 -5.88 -2.32
C GLN A 222 -20.37 -4.49 -2.67
N PHE A 223 -20.40 -4.19 -3.96
CA PHE A 223 -20.02 -2.90 -4.53
C PHE A 223 -21.06 -2.47 -5.57
N THR A 224 -21.34 -1.18 -5.63
CA THR A 224 -22.21 -0.57 -6.63
C THR A 224 -21.37 0.18 -7.65
N LEU A 225 -21.62 -0.01 -8.93
CA LEU A 225 -20.95 0.72 -10.00
C LEU A 225 -21.20 2.23 -9.85
N LEU A 226 -20.12 2.99 -9.75
CA LEU A 226 -20.13 4.47 -9.72
C LEU A 226 -20.01 5.04 -11.12
N ASP A 227 -19.07 4.50 -11.90
CA ASP A 227 -18.69 5.06 -13.20
C ASP A 227 -18.00 3.98 -14.05
N SER A 228 -18.12 4.12 -15.35
CA SER A 228 -17.38 3.30 -16.32
C SER A 228 -16.98 4.16 -17.51
N LYS A 229 -15.68 4.19 -17.81
CA LYS A 229 -15.12 4.98 -18.91
C LYS A 229 -14.27 4.13 -19.82
N LEU A 230 -14.23 4.53 -21.08
CA LEU A 230 -13.25 4.04 -22.03
C LEU A 230 -12.21 5.15 -22.26
N LEU A 231 -10.98 4.93 -21.81
CA LEU A 231 -9.85 5.85 -21.98
C LEU A 231 -8.97 5.31 -23.12
N GLY A 232 -9.14 5.89 -24.30
CA GLY A 232 -8.62 5.25 -25.53
C GLY A 232 -9.31 3.90 -25.75
N THR A 233 -8.58 2.80 -25.66
CA THR A 233 -9.09 1.42 -25.75
C THR A 233 -9.15 0.71 -24.39
N THR A 234 -8.84 1.41 -23.29
CA THR A 234 -8.73 0.85 -21.95
C THR A 234 -9.97 1.10 -21.12
N PRO A 235 -10.71 0.08 -20.69
CA PRO A 235 -11.82 0.23 -19.75
C PRO A 235 -11.30 0.62 -18.35
N TRP A 236 -11.93 1.63 -17.75
CA TRP A 236 -11.78 2.01 -16.37
C TRP A 236 -13.11 1.92 -15.66
N LEU A 237 -13.18 1.10 -14.61
CA LEU A 237 -14.37 0.83 -13.82
C LEU A 237 -14.20 1.34 -12.40
N ARG A 238 -15.18 2.07 -11.89
CA ARG A 238 -15.20 2.53 -10.51
C ARG A 238 -16.41 1.95 -9.79
N TYR A 239 -16.19 1.44 -8.60
CA TYR A 239 -17.23 0.90 -7.76
C TYR A 239 -17.12 1.47 -6.35
N LYS A 240 -18.25 1.79 -5.74
CA LYS A 240 -18.32 2.16 -4.33
C LYS A 240 -18.79 0.97 -3.51
N ARG A 241 -18.22 0.82 -2.32
CA ARG A 241 -18.68 -0.19 -1.37
C ARG A 241 -20.14 0.07 -1.00
N THR A 242 -20.96 -0.98 -1.02
CA THR A 242 -22.32 -0.99 -0.48
C THR A 242 -22.23 -1.38 1.00
N ARG A 243 -22.63 -0.49 1.89
CA ARG A 243 -22.70 -0.71 3.35
C ARG A 243 -24.06 -1.26 3.71
#